data_d52c70b19013120ad25efaaff18d84a5
#
_entry.id   d52c70b19013120ad25efaaff18d84a5
#
_cell.length_a   1.000
_cell.length_b   1.000
_cell.length_c   1.000
_cell.angle_alpha   90.00
_cell.angle_beta   90.00
_cell.angle_gamma   90.00
#
_symmetry.space_group_name_H-M   'P 1'
#
loop_
_entity.id
_entity.type
_entity.pdbx_description
1 polymer ?
#
loop_
_entity_poly.entity_id
_entity_poly.type
_entity_poly.pdbx_seq_one_letter_code
_entity_poly.pdbx_strand_id
1 'polypeptide(L)'
;TGLLGSGRSELARAIYGADRAQTGTLKVKGKEVKIKNPIDAMHLGMGLLPDDRKAEGIIGDLSVRENIILAMQAKQGIMKKIPMAKQCEIADKYIDLLQIKCASRETLIKQLSGGNQQKVILARWLATNPDFLILDEPTRGIDIGTKTEIQKLVLQLADEGKSLIF
;
A
#
# COMPACT_ATOMS: atom_id res chain seq x y z
N THR A 1 -6.71 -12.35 14.26
CA THR A 1 -5.60 -13.33 14.16
C THR A 1 -6.13 -14.62 13.56
N GLY A 2 -5.42 -15.19 12.59
CA GLY A 2 -5.80 -16.45 11.95
C GLY A 2 -4.56 -17.16 11.38
N LEU A 3 -4.68 -18.47 11.15
CA LEU A 3 -3.66 -19.25 10.48
C LEU A 3 -3.66 -18.95 8.96
N LEU A 4 -2.57 -19.30 8.28
CA LEU A 4 -2.52 -19.31 6.81
C LEU A 4 -3.69 -20.14 6.26
N GLY A 5 -4.42 -19.61 5.27
CA GLY A 5 -5.61 -20.25 4.71
C GLY A 5 -6.91 -20.07 5.52
N SER A 6 -6.93 -19.16 6.52
CA SER A 6 -8.14 -18.87 7.32
C SER A 6 -9.10 -17.88 6.65
N GLY A 7 -8.89 -17.48 5.40
CA GLY A 7 -9.72 -16.51 4.70
C GLY A 7 -9.40 -15.03 4.99
N ARG A 8 -8.23 -14.75 5.60
CA ARG A 8 -7.84 -13.35 5.94
C ARG A 8 -7.60 -12.51 4.70
N SER A 9 -6.85 -13.03 3.74
CA SER A 9 -6.54 -12.32 2.50
C SER A 9 -7.79 -12.09 1.67
N GLU A 10 -8.68 -13.07 1.58
CA GLU A 10 -9.97 -12.95 0.92
C GLU A 10 -10.86 -11.89 1.60
N LEU A 11 -10.86 -11.85 2.94
CA LEU A 11 -11.58 -10.82 3.69
C LEU A 11 -10.99 -9.43 3.44
N ALA A 12 -9.65 -9.29 3.47
CA ALA A 12 -8.95 -8.04 3.17
C ALA A 12 -9.29 -7.52 1.78
N ARG A 13 -9.26 -8.40 0.77
CA ARG A 13 -9.60 -8.10 -0.63
C ARG A 13 -11.07 -7.72 -0.79
N ALA A 14 -11.97 -8.43 -0.09
CA ALA A 14 -13.41 -8.12 -0.11
C ALA A 14 -13.71 -6.76 0.55
N ILE A 15 -13.09 -6.44 1.69
CA ILE A 15 -13.22 -5.12 2.35
C ILE A 15 -12.71 -4.00 1.44
N TYR A 16 -11.61 -4.24 0.72
CA TYR A 16 -11.01 -3.26 -0.17
C TYR A 16 -11.70 -3.15 -1.54
N GLY A 17 -12.62 -4.07 -1.85
CA GLY A 17 -13.33 -4.11 -3.14
C GLY A 17 -12.50 -4.67 -4.29
N ALA A 18 -11.39 -5.37 -4.00
CA ALA A 18 -10.65 -6.15 -4.98
C ALA A 18 -11.43 -7.41 -5.39
N ASP A 19 -12.13 -8.01 -4.42
CA ASP A 19 -13.06 -9.12 -4.64
C ASP A 19 -14.48 -8.72 -4.25
N ARG A 20 -15.48 -9.35 -4.86
CA ARG A 20 -16.90 -9.09 -4.51
C ARG A 20 -17.28 -9.82 -3.24
N ALA A 21 -17.71 -9.06 -2.23
CA ALA A 21 -18.40 -9.64 -1.07
C ALA A 21 -19.79 -10.15 -1.51
N GLN A 22 -20.14 -11.39 -1.10
CA GLN A 22 -21.45 -11.97 -1.41
C GLN A 22 -22.53 -11.42 -0.48
N THR A 23 -22.22 -11.26 0.80
CA THR A 23 -23.14 -10.78 1.85
C THR A 23 -22.36 -9.96 2.87
N GLY A 24 -23.07 -9.14 3.64
CA GLY A 24 -22.49 -8.36 4.73
C GLY A 24 -22.72 -6.87 4.58
N THR A 25 -22.39 -6.13 5.64
CA THR A 25 -22.47 -4.67 5.69
C THR A 25 -21.13 -4.12 6.12
N LEU A 26 -20.61 -3.16 5.35
CA LEU A 26 -19.39 -2.43 5.68
C LEU A 26 -19.74 -1.03 6.16
N LYS A 27 -19.14 -0.63 7.28
CA LYS A 27 -19.27 0.74 7.80
C LYS A 27 -17.89 1.38 7.91
N VAL A 28 -17.74 2.59 7.37
CA VAL A 28 -16.54 3.41 7.49
C VAL A 28 -16.94 4.68 8.25
N LYS A 29 -16.22 4.98 9.35
CA LYS A 29 -16.54 6.13 10.24
C LYS A 29 -18.01 6.14 10.68
N GLY A 30 -18.57 4.95 10.98
CA GLY A 30 -19.96 4.77 11.43
C GLY A 30 -21.02 4.82 10.32
N LYS A 31 -20.67 5.15 9.10
CA LYS A 31 -21.60 5.23 7.96
C LYS A 31 -21.50 3.98 7.10
N GLU A 32 -22.66 3.43 6.72
CA GLU A 32 -22.71 2.31 5.78
C GLU A 32 -22.22 2.75 4.40
N VAL A 33 -21.32 1.96 3.81
CA VAL A 33 -20.73 2.21 2.51
C VAL A 33 -20.81 0.98 1.63
N LYS A 34 -20.88 1.20 0.32
CA LYS A 34 -20.77 0.15 -0.71
C LYS A 34 -19.49 0.38 -1.50
N ILE A 35 -18.54 -0.53 -1.36
CA ILE A 35 -17.29 -0.54 -2.12
C ILE A 35 -17.47 -1.53 -3.27
N LYS A 36 -17.39 -1.05 -4.51
CA LYS A 36 -17.57 -1.85 -5.72
C LYS A 36 -16.23 -2.20 -6.40
N ASN A 37 -15.20 -1.41 -6.11
CA ASN A 37 -13.88 -1.52 -6.70
C ASN A 37 -12.84 -0.81 -5.80
N PRO A 38 -11.52 -1.05 -6.01
CA PRO A 38 -10.46 -0.43 -5.22
C PRO A 38 -10.45 1.11 -5.24
N ILE A 39 -10.93 1.75 -6.30
CA ILE A 39 -11.00 3.22 -6.38
C ILE A 39 -11.98 3.78 -5.35
N ASP A 40 -13.12 3.11 -5.14
CA ASP A 40 -14.08 3.50 -4.10
C ASP A 40 -13.42 3.44 -2.71
N ALA A 41 -12.66 2.38 -2.42
CA ALA A 41 -11.92 2.23 -1.17
C ALA A 41 -10.87 3.34 -1.00
N MET A 42 -10.10 3.66 -2.05
CA MET A 42 -9.13 4.76 -2.01
C MET A 42 -9.77 6.12 -1.73
N HIS A 43 -10.96 6.40 -2.29
CA HIS A 43 -11.69 7.63 -2.00
C HIS A 43 -12.21 7.70 -0.57
N LEU A 44 -12.45 6.55 0.07
CA LEU A 44 -12.80 6.44 1.48
C LEU A 44 -11.57 6.50 2.42
N GLY A 45 -10.37 6.78 1.87
CA GLY A 45 -9.15 6.87 2.64
C GLY A 45 -8.55 5.52 3.02
N MET A 46 -8.82 4.46 2.26
CA MET A 46 -8.29 3.12 2.51
C MET A 46 -7.09 2.81 1.62
N GLY A 47 -6.17 1.98 2.12
CA GLY A 47 -5.08 1.38 1.36
C GLY A 47 -4.96 -0.11 1.66
N LEU A 48 -4.55 -0.91 0.67
CA LEU A 48 -4.32 -2.36 0.81
C LEU A 48 -2.91 -2.72 0.36
N LEU A 49 -2.12 -3.28 1.27
CA LEU A 49 -0.85 -3.92 0.96
C LEU A 49 -1.11 -5.43 0.88
N PRO A 50 -0.99 -6.05 -0.32
CA PRO A 50 -1.31 -7.46 -0.53
C PRO A 50 -0.19 -8.38 -0.01
N ASP A 51 -0.52 -9.65 0.24
CA ASP A 51 0.43 -10.67 0.70
C ASP A 51 1.41 -11.09 -0.41
N ASP A 52 0.94 -11.21 -1.67
CA ASP A 52 1.81 -11.46 -2.82
C ASP A 52 2.24 -10.15 -3.49
N ARG A 53 3.36 -9.60 -2.98
CA ARG A 53 3.92 -8.37 -3.55
C ARG A 53 4.33 -8.49 -5.01
N LYS A 54 4.73 -9.68 -5.48
CA LYS A 54 5.22 -9.87 -6.85
C LYS A 54 4.07 -9.92 -7.86
N ALA A 55 2.99 -10.60 -7.50
CA ALA A 55 1.83 -10.74 -8.37
C ALA A 55 0.92 -9.50 -8.31
N GLU A 56 0.72 -8.91 -7.12
CA GLU A 56 -0.30 -7.88 -6.90
C GLU A 56 0.27 -6.55 -6.38
N GLY A 57 1.47 -6.57 -5.82
CA GLY A 57 2.02 -5.41 -5.14
C GLY A 57 2.82 -4.48 -6.06
N ILE A 58 3.74 -5.00 -6.88
CA ILE A 58 4.65 -4.20 -7.69
C ILE A 58 4.35 -4.32 -9.19
N ILE A 59 4.70 -3.27 -9.93
CA ILE A 59 4.82 -3.34 -11.39
C ILE A 59 6.30 -3.34 -11.70
N GLY A 60 6.86 -4.54 -11.97
CA GLY A 60 8.30 -4.79 -12.02
C GLY A 60 9.09 -3.93 -13.02
N ASP A 61 8.48 -3.61 -14.15
CA ASP A 61 9.08 -2.81 -15.22
C ASP A 61 8.93 -1.29 -15.04
N LEU A 62 8.25 -0.85 -13.98
CA LEU A 62 8.19 0.55 -13.59
C LEU A 62 9.29 0.87 -12.57
N SER A 63 9.71 2.14 -12.55
CA SER A 63 10.65 2.68 -11.59
C SER A 63 10.08 2.71 -10.16
N VAL A 64 10.95 2.94 -9.18
CA VAL A 64 10.55 3.20 -7.77
C VAL A 64 9.58 4.39 -7.72
N ARG A 65 9.91 5.51 -8.39
CA ARG A 65 9.04 6.69 -8.47
C ARG A 65 7.66 6.35 -9.00
N GLU A 66 7.59 5.68 -10.14
CA GLU A 66 6.32 5.31 -10.76
C GLU A 66 5.49 4.40 -9.88
N ASN A 67 6.12 3.42 -9.24
CA ASN A 67 5.43 2.55 -8.28
C ASN A 67 4.90 3.31 -7.06
N ILE A 68 5.64 4.32 -6.55
CA ILE A 68 5.19 5.14 -5.40
C ILE A 68 3.97 5.99 -5.77
N ILE A 69 3.99 6.66 -6.92
CA ILE A 69 2.92 7.60 -7.28
C ILE A 69 1.67 6.92 -7.85
N LEU A 70 1.72 5.63 -8.13
CA LEU A 70 0.70 4.89 -8.86
C LEU A 70 -0.70 5.03 -8.24
N ALA A 71 -0.83 4.83 -6.93
CA ALA A 71 -2.12 4.93 -6.24
C ALA A 71 -2.65 6.38 -6.21
N MET A 72 -1.78 7.37 -6.04
CA MET A 72 -2.16 8.78 -6.14
C MET A 72 -2.69 9.12 -7.54
N GLN A 73 -1.99 8.66 -8.58
CA GLN A 73 -2.41 8.88 -9.96
C GLN A 73 -3.76 8.20 -10.24
N ALA A 74 -3.96 6.96 -9.74
CA ALA A 74 -5.23 6.25 -9.87
C ALA A 74 -6.38 6.97 -9.15
N LYS A 75 -6.15 7.44 -7.93
CA LYS A 75 -7.13 8.20 -7.14
C LYS A 75 -7.51 9.53 -7.79
N GLN A 76 -6.54 10.21 -8.41
CA GLN A 76 -6.76 11.50 -9.10
C GLN A 76 -7.44 11.34 -10.45
N GLY A 77 -7.33 10.14 -11.04
CA GLY A 77 -7.81 9.80 -12.39
C GLY A 77 -6.75 9.96 -13.48
N ILE A 78 -6.92 9.20 -14.55
CA ILE A 78 -5.94 9.08 -15.65
C ILE A 78 -5.74 10.41 -16.40
N MET A 79 -6.80 11.22 -16.51
CA MET A 79 -6.77 12.49 -17.25
C MET A 79 -5.98 13.61 -16.54
N LYS A 80 -5.83 13.51 -15.23
CA LYS A 80 -5.12 14.52 -14.42
C LYS A 80 -3.74 14.00 -14.05
N LYS A 81 -2.77 14.11 -14.97
CA LYS A 81 -1.40 13.65 -14.70
C LYS A 81 -0.74 14.48 -13.60
N ILE A 82 -0.10 13.81 -12.66
CA ILE A 82 0.75 14.45 -11.66
C ILE A 82 2.00 14.99 -12.36
N PRO A 83 2.34 16.30 -12.25
CA PRO A 83 3.53 16.86 -12.86
C PRO A 83 4.82 16.12 -12.43
N MET A 84 5.78 15.95 -13.34
CA MET A 84 7.01 15.21 -13.08
C MET A 84 7.76 15.73 -11.83
N ALA A 85 7.90 17.03 -11.69
CA ALA A 85 8.54 17.63 -10.52
C ALA A 85 7.87 17.18 -9.20
N LYS A 86 6.52 17.11 -9.17
CA LYS A 86 5.78 16.65 -7.99
C LYS A 86 5.92 15.16 -7.76
N GLN A 87 5.98 14.35 -8.82
CA GLN A 87 6.27 12.91 -8.70
C GLN A 87 7.65 12.68 -8.07
N CYS A 88 8.67 13.43 -8.52
CA CYS A 88 10.02 13.35 -7.98
C CYS A 88 10.07 13.73 -6.50
N GLU A 89 9.46 14.87 -6.14
CA GLU A 89 9.36 15.34 -4.74
C GLU A 89 8.73 14.27 -3.82
N ILE A 90 7.61 13.68 -4.26
CA ILE A 90 6.93 12.65 -3.49
C ILE A 90 7.79 11.39 -3.36
N ALA A 91 8.40 10.94 -4.46
CA ALA A 91 9.24 9.75 -4.45
C ALA A 91 10.44 9.93 -3.52
N ASP A 92 11.17 11.04 -3.64
CA ASP A 92 12.34 11.34 -2.80
C ASP A 92 11.95 11.40 -1.32
N LYS A 93 10.84 12.09 -0.99
CA LYS A 93 10.31 12.14 0.38
C LYS A 93 10.11 10.74 0.98
N TYR A 94 9.48 9.82 0.24
CA TYR A 94 9.17 8.49 0.78
C TYR A 94 10.37 7.54 0.71
N ILE A 95 11.30 7.72 -0.24
CA ILE A 95 12.58 7.01 -0.26
C ILE A 95 13.36 7.34 1.02
N ASP A 96 13.45 8.61 1.38
CA ASP A 96 14.14 9.06 2.60
C ASP A 96 13.39 8.62 3.86
N LEU A 97 12.08 8.85 3.93
CA LEU A 97 11.27 8.52 5.10
C LEU A 97 11.34 7.02 5.47
N LEU A 98 11.26 6.15 4.46
CA LEU A 98 11.25 4.69 4.66
C LEU A 98 12.64 4.07 4.48
N GLN A 99 13.67 4.88 4.26
CA GLN A 99 15.05 4.41 4.07
C GLN A 99 15.10 3.31 2.98
N ILE A 100 14.49 3.59 1.80
CA ILE A 100 14.46 2.67 0.67
C ILE A 100 15.83 2.67 0.00
N LYS A 101 16.50 1.51 0.01
CA LYS A 101 17.81 1.35 -0.62
C LYS A 101 17.64 1.13 -2.12
N CYS A 102 17.86 2.18 -2.90
CA CYS A 102 17.87 2.18 -4.36
C CYS A 102 18.97 3.14 -4.87
N ALA A 103 19.49 2.89 -6.07
CA ALA A 103 20.52 3.77 -6.66
C ALA A 103 19.93 5.15 -7.02
N SER A 104 18.68 5.18 -7.46
CA SER A 104 17.92 6.39 -7.74
C SER A 104 16.41 6.08 -7.71
N ARG A 105 15.57 7.10 -7.67
CA ARG A 105 14.10 6.95 -7.83
C ARG A 105 13.69 6.35 -9.19
N GLU A 106 14.57 6.41 -10.21
CA GLU A 106 14.34 5.83 -11.54
C GLU A 106 14.82 4.37 -11.65
N THR A 107 15.39 3.80 -10.60
CA THR A 107 15.75 2.37 -10.55
C THR A 107 14.48 1.52 -10.73
N LEU A 108 14.51 0.50 -11.61
CA LEU A 108 13.39 -0.42 -11.77
C LEU A 108 13.15 -1.20 -10.49
N ILE A 109 11.89 -1.27 -10.04
CA ILE A 109 11.56 -1.88 -8.74
C ILE A 109 11.96 -3.36 -8.67
N LYS A 110 11.96 -4.09 -9.79
CA LYS A 110 12.39 -5.50 -9.85
C LYS A 110 13.86 -5.71 -9.48
N GLN A 111 14.71 -4.67 -9.53
CA GLN A 111 16.13 -4.72 -9.16
C GLN A 111 16.35 -4.59 -7.65
N LEU A 112 15.33 -4.20 -6.89
CA LEU A 112 15.42 -4.04 -5.45
C LEU A 112 15.28 -5.38 -4.72
N SER A 113 15.87 -5.46 -3.51
CA SER A 113 15.60 -6.56 -2.59
C SER A 113 14.12 -6.61 -2.18
N GLY A 114 13.63 -7.78 -1.77
CA GLY A 114 12.24 -7.96 -1.37
C GLY A 114 11.79 -6.98 -0.27
N GLY A 115 12.66 -6.68 0.68
CA GLY A 115 12.37 -5.70 1.73
C GLY A 115 12.22 -4.28 1.20
N ASN A 116 13.06 -3.85 0.25
CA ASN A 116 12.93 -2.53 -0.36
C ASN A 116 11.71 -2.44 -1.28
N GLN A 117 11.36 -3.52 -2.01
CA GLN A 117 10.10 -3.61 -2.75
C GLN A 117 8.89 -3.40 -1.83
N GLN A 118 8.89 -4.05 -0.66
CA GLN A 118 7.83 -3.92 0.34
C GLN A 118 7.70 -2.47 0.84
N LYS A 119 8.82 -1.82 1.12
CA LYS A 119 8.85 -0.40 1.51
C LYS A 119 8.30 0.51 0.40
N VAL A 120 8.57 0.22 -0.88
CA VAL A 120 8.00 0.97 -2.02
C VAL A 120 6.49 0.82 -2.08
N ILE A 121 5.93 -0.39 -1.87
CA ILE A 121 4.47 -0.59 -1.84
C ILE A 121 3.87 0.20 -0.67
N LEU A 122 4.51 0.17 0.49
CA LEU A 122 4.05 0.93 1.65
C LEU A 122 4.10 2.44 1.38
N ALA A 123 5.19 2.94 0.77
CA ALA A 123 5.31 4.33 0.31
C ALA A 123 4.17 4.74 -0.63
N ARG A 124 3.78 3.87 -1.57
CA ARG A 124 2.65 4.08 -2.49
C ARG A 124 1.38 4.42 -1.74
N TRP A 125 1.07 3.65 -0.70
CA TRP A 125 -0.15 3.87 0.07
C TRP A 125 -0.04 5.08 0.98
N LEU A 126 1.08 5.27 1.68
CA LEU A 126 1.30 6.45 2.51
C LEU A 126 1.24 7.75 1.72
N ALA A 127 1.67 7.74 0.45
CA ALA A 127 1.57 8.90 -0.44
C ALA A 127 0.11 9.34 -0.69
N THR A 128 -0.87 8.43 -0.58
CA THR A 128 -2.30 8.79 -0.68
C THR A 128 -2.88 9.37 0.60
N ASN A 129 -2.08 9.46 1.68
CA ASN A 129 -2.49 9.85 3.03
C ASN A 129 -3.75 9.11 3.50
N PRO A 130 -3.71 7.78 3.65
CA PRO A 130 -4.87 7.00 4.04
C PRO A 130 -5.21 7.19 5.52
N ASP A 131 -6.49 7.07 5.86
CA ASP A 131 -6.96 6.99 7.25
C ASP A 131 -6.88 5.55 7.77
N PHE A 132 -6.99 4.57 6.86
CA PHE A 132 -7.07 3.15 7.16
C PHE A 132 -6.20 2.32 6.21
N LEU A 133 -5.34 1.46 6.77
CA LEU A 133 -4.46 0.58 6.02
C LEU A 133 -4.73 -0.88 6.39
N ILE A 134 -4.91 -1.70 5.37
CA ILE A 134 -4.94 -3.15 5.48
C ILE A 134 -3.57 -3.66 5.03
N LEU A 135 -2.86 -4.32 5.93
CA LEU A 135 -1.52 -4.85 5.73
C LEU A 135 -1.57 -6.37 5.78
N ASP A 136 -1.77 -7.01 4.62
CA ASP A 136 -1.86 -8.46 4.54
C ASP A 136 -0.46 -9.06 4.43
N GLU A 137 0.00 -9.74 5.49
CA GLU A 137 1.33 -10.35 5.61
C GLU A 137 2.49 -9.40 5.19
N PRO A 138 2.57 -8.15 5.69
CA PRO A 138 3.50 -7.14 5.18
C PRO A 138 4.97 -7.49 5.39
N THR A 139 5.25 -8.52 6.16
CA THR A 139 6.61 -8.98 6.47
C THR A 139 6.95 -10.34 5.87
N ARG A 140 6.11 -10.86 4.98
CA ARG A 140 6.32 -12.16 4.33
C ARG A 140 7.47 -12.11 3.33
N GLY A 141 8.41 -13.04 3.46
CA GLY A 141 9.52 -13.22 2.52
C GLY A 141 10.51 -12.06 2.49
N ILE A 142 10.71 -11.37 3.62
CA ILE A 142 11.73 -10.34 3.81
C ILE A 142 12.65 -10.71 4.97
N ASP A 143 13.82 -10.09 5.01
CA ASP A 143 14.81 -10.31 6.08
C ASP A 143 14.35 -9.74 7.44
N ILE A 144 14.96 -10.26 8.52
CA ILE A 144 14.58 -9.91 9.91
C ILE A 144 14.76 -8.42 10.18
N GLY A 145 15.82 -7.79 9.63
CA GLY A 145 16.09 -6.36 9.84
C GLY A 145 14.97 -5.51 9.26
N THR A 146 14.63 -5.74 8.00
CA THR A 146 13.52 -5.03 7.32
C THR A 146 12.16 -5.33 7.98
N LYS A 147 11.94 -6.56 8.48
CA LYS A 147 10.73 -6.89 9.24
C LYS A 147 10.57 -6.00 10.45
N THR A 148 11.64 -5.83 11.23
CA THR A 148 11.64 -4.97 12.42
C THR A 148 11.36 -3.50 12.07
N GLU A 149 11.95 -3.02 10.97
CA GLU A 149 11.71 -1.65 10.50
C GLU A 149 10.24 -1.42 10.11
N ILE A 150 9.63 -2.36 9.37
CA ILE A 150 8.21 -2.29 9.00
C ILE A 150 7.31 -2.34 10.25
N GLN A 151 7.61 -3.20 11.22
CA GLN A 151 6.84 -3.27 12.46
C GLN A 151 6.89 -1.95 13.25
N LYS A 152 8.08 -1.33 13.36
CA LYS A 152 8.22 -0.01 14.00
C LYS A 152 7.40 1.06 13.29
N LEU A 153 7.44 1.06 11.95
CA LEU A 153 6.67 2.01 11.16
C LEU A 153 5.15 1.82 11.34
N VAL A 154 4.68 0.57 11.42
CA VAL A 154 3.25 0.27 11.70
C VAL A 154 2.83 0.83 13.05
N LEU A 155 3.65 0.66 14.09
CA LEU A 155 3.39 1.23 15.42
C LEU A 155 3.37 2.76 15.38
N GLN A 156 4.33 3.39 14.70
CA GLN A 156 4.36 4.85 14.53
C GLN A 156 3.10 5.37 13.83
N LEU A 157 2.64 4.72 12.77
CA LEU A 157 1.42 5.10 12.06
C LEU A 157 0.17 4.97 12.96
N ALA A 158 0.14 3.96 13.83
CA ALA A 158 -0.93 3.80 14.82
C ALA A 158 -0.91 4.95 15.84
N ASP A 159 0.27 5.33 16.34
CA ASP A 159 0.45 6.46 17.26
C ASP A 159 0.07 7.80 16.61
N GLU A 160 0.25 7.94 15.30
CA GLU A 160 -0.21 9.09 14.49
C GLU A 160 -1.73 9.08 14.24
N GLY A 161 -2.47 8.10 14.80
CA GLY A 161 -3.92 7.98 14.70
C GLY A 161 -4.43 7.31 13.44
N LYS A 162 -3.58 6.62 12.68
CA LYS A 162 -4.03 5.78 11.55
C LYS A 162 -4.67 4.51 12.06
N SER A 163 -5.75 4.08 11.42
CA SER A 163 -6.35 2.77 11.69
C SER A 163 -5.66 1.70 10.83
N LEU A 164 -5.26 0.60 11.46
CA LEU A 164 -4.48 -0.45 10.81
C LEU A 164 -5.10 -1.83 11.10
N ILE A 165 -5.20 -2.67 10.05
CA ILE A 165 -5.31 -4.14 10.18
C ILE A 165 -3.97 -4.72 9.76
N PHE A 166 -3.42 -5.57 10.63
CA PHE A 166 -2.12 -6.20 10.46
C PHE A 166 -2.20 -7.71 10.71
#